data_a778b42e7928fb947b6f62fee3f1669e
#
_entry.id   a778b42e7928fb947b6f62fee3f1669e
#
_cell.length_a   1.000
_cell.length_b   1.000
_cell.length_c   1.000
_cell.angle_alpha   90.00
_cell.angle_beta   90.00
_cell.angle_gamma   90.00
#
_symmetry.space_group_name_H-M   'P 1'
#
loop_
_entity.id
_entity.type
_entity.pdbx_description
1 polymer ?
#
loop_
_entity_poly.entity_id
_entity_poly.type
_entity_poly.pdbx_seq_one_letter_code
_entity_poly.pdbx_strand_id
1 'polypeptide(L)'
;MAAAEGQTSPKSSNEKSLEQKPSQEKASSEKATSGKAWHDIVLQSLKRNDIRLVPYVPDRVLTRLIQDLHADPFFTTFPTAREEEAVGIVSGAWMGGLRGAVLMQTSGFATLANVLASLAIPYQIPLIMFVSERGTLGEFNYGQSLVCRTMRPVLDSLAMEHHTVTRLDEFEFIADRSIKQAITTQAPVALILSPLLTGGKVFDK
;
A
#
# COMPACT_ATOMS: atom_id res chain seq x y z
N MET A 1 -8.45 80.16 -2.14
CA MET A 1 -9.74 80.71 -2.60
C MET A 1 -10.69 79.49 -2.51
N ALA A 2 -11.44 79.48 -1.50
CA ALA A 2 -12.84 79.91 -1.33
C ALA A 2 -13.73 78.77 -1.82
N ALA A 3 -14.34 78.12 -0.94
CA ALA A 3 -15.60 78.31 -0.17
C ALA A 3 -16.70 77.49 -0.94
N ALA A 4 -17.56 76.80 -0.38
CA ALA A 4 -18.36 76.76 0.80
C ALA A 4 -19.58 75.92 0.51
N GLU A 5 -19.95 75.06 1.39
CA GLU A 5 -21.22 74.98 2.11
C GLU A 5 -22.47 74.51 1.36
N GLY A 6 -23.19 73.66 2.06
CA GLY A 6 -24.63 73.57 1.97
C GLY A 6 -25.22 72.26 2.49
N GLN A 7 -25.45 72.26 3.80
CA GLN A 7 -26.35 71.42 4.57
C GLN A 7 -27.71 71.17 3.95
N THR A 8 -28.33 69.99 4.15
CA THR A 8 -29.49 69.80 5.04
C THR A 8 -30.01 68.38 5.06
N SER A 9 -30.10 67.80 6.25
CA SER A 9 -31.06 66.73 6.62
C SER A 9 -32.45 67.38 6.83
N PRO A 10 -33.53 66.63 7.12
CA PRO A 10 -33.73 65.30 7.72
C PRO A 10 -35.03 64.55 7.34
N LYS A 11 -35.26 63.46 8.09
CA LYS A 11 -36.54 62.73 8.42
C LYS A 11 -36.79 61.46 7.61
N SER A 12 -36.76 60.38 8.23
CA SER A 12 -37.59 59.76 9.30
C SER A 12 -38.48 58.66 8.77
N SER A 13 -38.37 57.56 9.44
CA SER A 13 -39.35 56.49 9.74
C SER A 13 -39.52 55.34 8.72
N ASN A 14 -39.19 54.14 9.00
CA ASN A 14 -39.99 53.22 9.79
C ASN A 14 -39.38 51.82 9.80
N GLU A 15 -39.30 51.28 10.96
CA GLU A 15 -38.96 49.88 11.25
C GLU A 15 -39.87 48.93 10.55
N LYS A 16 -39.29 47.84 10.02
CA LYS A 16 -39.86 46.52 10.15
C LYS A 16 -38.74 45.50 10.18
N SER A 17 -38.45 45.04 11.36
CA SER A 17 -37.78 43.84 11.70
C SER A 17 -38.38 42.67 10.92
N LEU A 18 -37.56 42.03 10.09
CA LEU A 18 -37.80 40.70 9.62
C LEU A 18 -36.68 39.80 10.14
N GLU A 19 -37.01 39.09 11.21
CA GLU A 19 -36.26 37.96 11.73
C GLU A 19 -36.07 36.93 10.58
N GLN A 20 -34.86 36.87 10.08
CA GLN A 20 -34.43 35.74 9.29
C GLN A 20 -33.94 34.65 10.23
N LYS A 21 -34.77 33.60 10.38
CA LYS A 21 -34.37 32.32 10.96
C LYS A 21 -33.16 31.76 10.18
N PRO A 22 -32.13 31.25 10.87
CA PRO A 22 -31.06 30.54 10.20
C PRO A 22 -31.61 29.25 9.62
N SER A 23 -31.52 29.12 8.34
CA SER A 23 -31.79 27.90 7.59
C SER A 23 -30.87 26.80 8.14
N GLN A 24 -31.44 25.81 8.75
CA GLN A 24 -30.76 24.55 9.08
C GLN A 24 -30.32 23.90 7.78
N GLU A 25 -29.08 24.13 7.43
CA GLU A 25 -28.39 23.40 6.41
C GLU A 25 -28.26 21.96 6.88
N LYS A 26 -29.02 21.10 6.23
CA LYS A 26 -28.99 19.65 6.44
C LYS A 26 -27.58 19.18 6.19
N ALA A 27 -26.84 18.93 7.25
CA ALA A 27 -25.68 18.07 7.19
C ALA A 27 -26.17 16.68 6.76
N SER A 28 -26.14 16.45 5.45
CA SER A 28 -26.24 15.12 4.88
C SER A 28 -25.02 14.34 5.38
N SER A 29 -25.25 13.50 6.36
CA SER A 29 -24.31 12.47 6.77
C SER A 29 -24.07 11.57 5.58
N GLU A 30 -23.03 11.83 4.81
CA GLU A 30 -22.40 10.81 4.01
C GLU A 30 -21.92 9.71 4.96
N LYS A 31 -22.72 8.66 5.09
CA LYS A 31 -22.23 7.38 5.56
C LYS A 31 -21.14 6.97 4.58
N ALA A 32 -19.89 7.27 4.92
CA ALA A 32 -18.74 6.63 4.34
C ALA A 32 -18.98 5.12 4.48
N THR A 33 -19.30 4.46 3.39
CA THR A 33 -19.20 3.01 3.27
C THR A 33 -17.74 2.70 3.55
N SER A 34 -17.44 2.19 4.74
CA SER A 34 -16.11 1.75 5.16
C SER A 34 -15.74 0.52 4.32
N GLY A 35 -15.37 0.76 3.07
CA GLY A 35 -14.71 -0.24 2.24
C GLY A 35 -13.36 -0.54 2.87
N LYS A 36 -13.01 -1.83 3.00
CA LYS A 36 -11.69 -2.26 3.45
C LYS A 36 -10.62 -1.58 2.59
N ALA A 37 -9.61 -0.97 3.19
CA ALA A 37 -8.46 -0.46 2.46
C ALA A 37 -7.57 -1.62 1.98
N TRP A 38 -6.73 -1.36 0.97
CA TRP A 38 -5.86 -2.42 0.44
C TRP A 38 -4.92 -3.03 1.51
N HIS A 39 -4.41 -2.22 2.42
CA HIS A 39 -3.53 -2.68 3.52
C HIS A 39 -4.28 -3.55 4.53
N ASP A 40 -5.57 -3.28 4.80
CA ASP A 40 -6.41 -4.16 5.63
C ASP A 40 -6.58 -5.54 5.00
N ILE A 41 -6.71 -5.61 3.67
CA ILE A 41 -6.82 -6.87 2.94
C ILE A 41 -5.55 -7.70 3.08
N VAL A 42 -4.37 -7.07 2.94
CA VAL A 42 -3.09 -7.76 3.15
C VAL A 42 -3.02 -8.32 4.57
N LEU A 43 -3.24 -7.47 5.57
CA LEU A 43 -3.17 -7.84 6.99
C LEU A 43 -4.10 -9.01 7.31
N GLN A 44 -5.36 -8.96 6.87
CA GLN A 44 -6.32 -10.04 7.10
C GLN A 44 -5.96 -11.32 6.33
N SER A 45 -5.40 -11.22 5.12
CA SER A 45 -4.96 -12.37 4.34
C SER A 45 -3.77 -13.08 4.98
N LEU A 46 -2.83 -12.32 5.54
CA LEU A 46 -1.71 -12.86 6.30
C LEU A 46 -2.21 -13.61 7.56
N LYS A 47 -3.11 -13.00 8.34
CA LYS A 47 -3.70 -13.64 9.53
C LYS A 47 -4.44 -14.93 9.21
N ARG A 48 -5.30 -14.94 8.19
CA ARG A 48 -6.07 -16.13 7.79
C ARG A 48 -5.18 -17.32 7.39
N ASN A 49 -3.98 -17.04 6.90
CA ASN A 49 -3.03 -18.06 6.45
C ASN A 49 -1.93 -18.34 7.47
N ASP A 50 -2.07 -17.83 8.70
CA ASP A 50 -1.10 -17.98 9.81
C ASP A 50 0.32 -17.54 9.43
N ILE A 51 0.43 -16.43 8.72
CA ILE A 51 1.71 -15.80 8.39
C ILE A 51 2.02 -14.78 9.46
N ARG A 52 3.02 -15.08 10.29
CA ARG A 52 3.36 -14.30 11.49
C ARG A 52 4.61 -13.45 11.33
N LEU A 53 5.56 -13.90 10.51
CA LEU A 53 6.84 -13.23 10.31
C LEU A 53 6.81 -12.37 9.07
N VAL A 54 7.02 -11.06 9.22
CA VAL A 54 6.93 -10.11 8.11
C VAL A 54 8.10 -9.11 8.14
N PRO A 55 9.33 -9.54 7.79
CA PRO A 55 10.43 -8.61 7.58
C PRO A 55 10.18 -7.76 6.35
N TYR A 56 10.73 -6.53 6.35
CA TYR A 56 10.53 -5.58 5.27
C TYR A 56 11.73 -4.67 5.05
N VAL A 57 11.87 -4.12 3.85
CA VAL A 57 12.69 -2.92 3.62
C VAL A 57 11.75 -1.71 3.54
N PRO A 58 12.03 -0.61 4.28
CA PRO A 58 11.13 0.53 4.34
C PRO A 58 10.79 1.13 2.98
N ASP A 59 9.50 1.32 2.71
CA ASP A 59 8.98 1.98 1.52
C ASP A 59 7.79 2.90 1.87
N ARG A 60 7.72 4.08 1.22
CA ARG A 60 6.67 5.07 1.52
C ARG A 60 5.26 4.59 1.19
N VAL A 61 5.09 3.83 0.12
CA VAL A 61 3.78 3.29 -0.28
C VAL A 61 3.29 2.28 0.74
N LEU A 62 4.20 1.49 1.31
CA LEU A 62 3.89 0.45 2.30
C LEU A 62 3.79 0.98 3.74
N THR A 63 4.04 2.27 4.00
CA THR A 63 4.13 2.84 5.35
C THR A 63 2.92 2.48 6.21
N ARG A 64 1.69 2.62 5.69
CA ARG A 64 0.49 2.31 6.46
C ARG A 64 0.40 0.83 6.82
N LEU A 65 0.63 -0.06 5.88
CA LEU A 65 0.67 -1.50 6.12
C LEU A 65 1.72 -1.87 7.17
N ILE A 66 2.91 -1.30 7.08
CA ILE A 66 4.00 -1.54 8.04
C ILE A 66 3.60 -1.08 9.44
N GLN A 67 2.97 0.10 9.57
CA GLN A 67 2.48 0.59 10.85
C GLN A 67 1.41 -0.32 11.46
N ASP A 68 0.46 -0.79 10.66
CA ASP A 68 -0.59 -1.69 11.11
C ASP A 68 -0.04 -3.05 11.54
N LEU A 69 0.98 -3.57 10.83
CA LEU A 69 1.69 -4.80 11.22
C LEU A 69 2.43 -4.65 12.55
N HIS A 70 3.10 -3.52 12.79
CA HIS A 70 3.78 -3.24 14.06
C HIS A 70 2.81 -3.06 15.23
N ALA A 71 1.63 -2.54 14.97
CA ALA A 71 0.60 -2.32 16.00
C ALA A 71 -0.11 -3.62 16.42
N ASP A 72 0.00 -4.68 15.64
CA ASP A 72 -0.72 -5.93 15.86
C ASP A 72 0.20 -7.02 16.43
N PRO A 73 -0.02 -7.47 17.68
CA PRO A 73 0.84 -8.45 18.35
C PRO A 73 0.83 -9.84 17.70
N PHE A 74 -0.04 -10.08 16.73
CA PHE A 74 -0.03 -11.32 15.95
C PHE A 74 1.25 -11.45 15.11
N PHE A 75 1.84 -10.33 14.69
CA PHE A 75 2.98 -10.31 13.79
C PHE A 75 4.30 -10.07 14.50
N THR A 76 5.33 -10.73 14.01
CA THR A 76 6.73 -10.36 14.25
C THR A 76 7.23 -9.62 13.01
N THR A 77 7.38 -8.31 13.14
CA THR A 77 7.70 -7.41 12.03
C THR A 77 8.90 -6.53 12.39
N PHE A 78 9.86 -6.41 11.47
CA PHE A 78 11.06 -5.60 11.66
C PHE A 78 11.69 -5.23 10.31
N PRO A 79 12.42 -4.11 10.26
CA PRO A 79 13.16 -3.72 9.06
C PRO A 79 14.41 -4.57 8.87
N THR A 80 14.76 -4.84 7.61
CA THR A 80 16.03 -5.43 7.19
C THR A 80 16.86 -4.41 6.41
N ALA A 81 18.17 -4.61 6.36
CA ALA A 81 19.05 -3.73 5.58
C ALA A 81 18.89 -3.95 4.07
N ARG A 82 18.56 -5.17 3.66
CA ARG A 82 18.39 -5.57 2.27
C ARG A 82 17.28 -6.61 2.11
N GLU A 83 16.71 -6.66 0.93
CA GLU A 83 15.64 -7.58 0.59
C GLU A 83 16.11 -9.04 0.59
N GLU A 84 17.35 -9.32 0.19
CA GLU A 84 17.95 -10.66 0.25
C GLU A 84 18.06 -11.19 1.69
N GLU A 85 18.32 -10.29 2.67
CA GLU A 85 18.31 -10.62 4.08
C GLU A 85 16.90 -11.06 4.53
N ALA A 86 15.87 -10.29 4.16
CA ALA A 86 14.48 -10.63 4.46
C ALA A 86 14.08 -12.00 3.88
N VAL A 87 14.48 -12.28 2.63
CA VAL A 87 14.26 -13.58 1.98
C VAL A 87 14.96 -14.71 2.74
N GLY A 88 16.21 -14.52 3.13
CA GLY A 88 16.99 -15.49 3.90
C GLY A 88 16.34 -15.80 5.24
N ILE A 89 15.87 -14.78 5.97
CA ILE A 89 15.19 -14.92 7.26
C ILE A 89 13.87 -15.70 7.10
N VAL A 90 13.03 -15.34 6.13
CA VAL A 90 11.76 -16.06 5.88
C VAL A 90 12.00 -17.49 5.45
N SER A 91 13.03 -17.73 4.63
CA SER A 91 13.41 -19.09 4.22
C SER A 91 13.86 -19.95 5.41
N GLY A 92 14.71 -19.41 6.29
CA GLY A 92 15.12 -20.09 7.52
C GLY A 92 13.95 -20.33 8.49
N ALA A 93 13.05 -19.37 8.62
CA ALA A 93 11.86 -19.49 9.44
C ALA A 93 10.92 -20.60 8.93
N TRP A 94 10.73 -20.71 7.61
CA TRP A 94 9.97 -21.80 7.01
C TRP A 94 10.56 -23.17 7.34
N MET A 95 11.87 -23.33 7.25
CA MET A 95 12.55 -24.57 7.65
C MET A 95 12.35 -24.90 9.13
N GLY A 96 12.14 -23.88 9.97
CA GLY A 96 11.78 -23.99 11.39
C GLY A 96 10.28 -24.16 11.67
N GLY A 97 9.43 -24.25 10.63
CA GLY A 97 7.98 -24.42 10.78
C GLY A 97 7.18 -23.11 10.92
N LEU A 98 7.82 -21.95 10.73
CA LEU A 98 7.17 -20.63 10.84
C LEU A 98 6.92 -20.03 9.44
N ARG A 99 5.69 -19.61 9.18
CA ARG A 99 5.33 -18.96 7.92
C ARG A 99 5.66 -17.48 7.93
N GLY A 100 6.21 -16.99 6.81
CA GLY A 100 6.56 -15.59 6.64
C GLY A 100 6.20 -15.03 5.27
N ALA A 101 6.18 -13.70 5.19
CA ALA A 101 6.07 -12.93 3.95
C ALA A 101 7.06 -11.77 3.97
N VAL A 102 7.45 -11.26 2.83
CA VAL A 102 8.38 -10.13 2.71
C VAL A 102 7.68 -8.95 2.05
N LEU A 103 7.87 -7.75 2.60
CA LEU A 103 7.41 -6.50 1.99
C LEU A 103 8.58 -5.73 1.41
N MET A 104 8.45 -5.27 0.18
CA MET A 104 9.49 -4.54 -0.53
C MET A 104 8.92 -3.65 -1.64
N GLN A 105 9.78 -2.83 -2.23
CA GLN A 105 9.47 -2.14 -3.47
C GLN A 105 10.15 -2.80 -4.68
N THR A 106 9.81 -2.34 -5.89
CA THR A 106 10.35 -2.85 -7.16
C THR A 106 11.88 -2.86 -7.21
N SER A 107 12.55 -1.81 -6.70
CA SER A 107 14.03 -1.75 -6.72
C SER A 107 14.66 -2.80 -5.80
N GLY A 108 13.99 -3.15 -4.71
CA GLY A 108 14.42 -4.23 -3.84
C GLY A 108 14.28 -5.59 -4.51
N PHE A 109 13.15 -5.81 -5.19
CA PHE A 109 12.96 -7.04 -5.95
C PHE A 109 14.07 -7.26 -7.00
N ALA A 110 14.57 -6.20 -7.62
CA ALA A 110 15.63 -6.29 -8.63
C ALA A 110 16.94 -6.92 -8.12
N THR A 111 17.16 -6.93 -6.80
CA THR A 111 18.34 -7.56 -6.19
C THR A 111 18.18 -9.06 -5.95
N LEU A 112 16.96 -9.60 -6.09
CA LEU A 112 16.61 -10.95 -5.62
C LEU A 112 16.88 -12.07 -6.63
N ALA A 113 17.21 -11.78 -7.88
CA ALA A 113 17.35 -12.82 -8.92
C ALA A 113 18.24 -13.99 -8.46
N ASN A 114 19.38 -13.70 -7.82
CA ASN A 114 20.27 -14.74 -7.33
C ASN A 114 19.66 -15.55 -6.18
N VAL A 115 19.15 -14.92 -5.14
CA VAL A 115 18.64 -15.62 -3.96
C VAL A 115 17.36 -16.41 -4.26
N LEU A 116 16.55 -15.94 -5.20
CA LEU A 116 15.38 -16.71 -5.68
C LEU A 116 15.81 -17.96 -6.45
N ALA A 117 16.77 -17.83 -7.37
CA ALA A 117 17.27 -18.93 -8.18
C ALA A 117 18.12 -19.95 -7.41
N SER A 118 18.85 -19.51 -6.37
CA SER A 118 19.79 -20.37 -5.63
C SER A 118 19.27 -20.86 -4.28
N LEU A 119 18.23 -20.23 -3.71
CA LEU A 119 17.66 -20.60 -2.42
C LEU A 119 16.16 -20.89 -2.52
N ALA A 120 15.31 -19.89 -2.80
CA ALA A 120 13.88 -20.04 -2.61
C ALA A 120 13.28 -21.14 -3.52
N ILE A 121 13.60 -21.15 -4.81
CA ILE A 121 13.06 -22.09 -5.78
C ILE A 121 13.62 -23.50 -5.61
N PRO A 122 14.96 -23.72 -5.56
CA PRO A 122 15.52 -25.05 -5.45
C PRO A 122 15.17 -25.78 -4.15
N TYR A 123 15.01 -25.02 -3.06
CA TYR A 123 14.66 -25.58 -1.74
C TYR A 123 13.16 -25.57 -1.46
N GLN A 124 12.34 -25.25 -2.47
CA GLN A 124 10.88 -25.30 -2.38
C GLN A 124 10.34 -24.46 -1.21
N ILE A 125 10.83 -23.24 -1.06
CA ILE A 125 10.38 -22.32 -0.04
C ILE A 125 9.13 -21.57 -0.53
N PRO A 126 8.00 -21.62 0.17
CA PRO A 126 6.80 -20.84 -0.15
C PRO A 126 6.98 -19.38 0.26
N LEU A 127 7.85 -18.68 -0.43
CA LEU A 127 8.15 -17.29 -0.19
C LEU A 127 7.03 -16.41 -0.74
N ILE A 128 6.36 -15.66 0.11
CA ILE A 128 5.29 -14.74 -0.26
C ILE A 128 5.86 -13.33 -0.25
N MET A 129 5.79 -12.65 -1.39
CA MET A 129 6.31 -11.29 -1.54
C MET A 129 5.20 -10.32 -1.92
N PHE A 130 5.07 -9.22 -1.17
CA PHE A 130 4.25 -8.07 -1.54
C PHE A 130 5.18 -6.97 -2.03
N VAL A 131 5.08 -6.65 -3.31
CA VAL A 131 5.97 -5.70 -3.96
C VAL A 131 5.20 -4.43 -4.32
N SER A 132 5.48 -3.30 -3.67
CA SER A 132 4.94 -2.02 -4.11
C SER A 132 5.54 -1.63 -5.46
N GLU A 133 4.70 -1.50 -6.48
CA GLU A 133 5.16 -1.18 -7.83
C GLU A 133 5.57 0.29 -7.92
N ARG A 134 6.83 0.52 -8.24
CA ARG A 134 7.42 1.82 -8.50
C ARG A 134 7.95 1.84 -9.92
N GLY A 135 8.01 3.01 -10.54
CA GLY A 135 8.55 3.17 -11.90
C GLY A 135 7.51 3.07 -13.02
N THR A 136 6.23 3.05 -12.67
CA THR A 136 5.09 3.10 -13.60
C THR A 136 4.31 4.41 -13.45
N LEU A 137 2.99 4.36 -13.46
CA LEU A 137 2.07 5.49 -13.42
C LEU A 137 2.38 6.44 -12.25
N GLY A 138 2.60 7.71 -12.57
CA GLY A 138 2.86 8.76 -11.58
C GLY A 138 4.27 8.73 -10.96
N GLU A 139 5.19 7.91 -11.46
CA GLU A 139 6.56 7.87 -10.94
C GLU A 139 7.35 9.10 -11.42
N PHE A 140 7.96 9.78 -10.46
CA PHE A 140 8.78 10.96 -10.70
C PHE A 140 10.30 10.72 -10.53
N ASN A 141 10.68 9.54 -10.06
CA ASN A 141 12.08 9.13 -9.98
C ASN A 141 12.43 8.27 -11.18
N TYR A 142 13.13 8.85 -12.15
CA TYR A 142 13.52 8.17 -13.39
C TYR A 142 14.32 6.87 -13.13
N GLY A 143 15.11 6.81 -12.06
CA GLY A 143 15.85 5.60 -11.67
C GLY A 143 14.94 4.39 -11.39
N GLN A 144 13.68 4.60 -11.01
CA GLN A 144 12.73 3.52 -10.78
C GLN A 144 12.19 2.90 -12.07
N SER A 145 12.15 3.66 -13.16
CA SER A 145 11.52 3.21 -14.42
C SER A 145 12.23 2.01 -15.06
N LEU A 146 13.56 2.03 -15.08
CA LEU A 146 14.34 0.90 -15.63
C LEU A 146 14.27 -0.32 -14.72
N VAL A 147 14.37 -0.12 -13.43
CA VAL A 147 14.28 -1.19 -12.42
C VAL A 147 12.92 -1.90 -12.51
N CYS A 148 11.84 -1.13 -12.66
CA CYS A 148 10.50 -1.69 -12.85
C CYS A 148 10.39 -2.59 -14.10
N ARG A 149 11.03 -2.19 -15.19
CA ARG A 149 11.03 -2.97 -16.44
C ARG A 149 11.75 -4.32 -16.31
N THR A 150 12.69 -4.46 -15.37
CA THR A 150 13.41 -5.73 -15.16
C THR A 150 12.64 -6.70 -14.28
N MET A 151 11.70 -6.24 -13.46
CA MET A 151 11.02 -7.06 -12.48
C MET A 151 10.27 -8.25 -13.12
N ARG A 152 9.35 -7.99 -14.04
CA ARG A 152 8.56 -9.07 -14.68
C ARG A 152 9.44 -10.03 -15.52
N PRO A 153 10.37 -9.57 -16.35
CA PRO A 153 11.29 -10.46 -17.03
C PRO A 153 12.09 -11.39 -16.08
N VAL A 154 12.47 -10.93 -14.90
CA VAL A 154 13.12 -11.79 -13.90
C VAL A 154 12.14 -12.82 -13.34
N LEU A 155 10.92 -12.41 -12.98
CA LEU A 155 9.87 -13.32 -12.53
C LEU A 155 9.58 -14.41 -13.58
N ASP A 156 9.40 -13.99 -14.83
CA ASP A 156 9.13 -14.89 -15.97
C ASP A 156 10.29 -15.87 -16.24
N SER A 157 11.54 -15.36 -16.20
CA SER A 157 12.74 -16.19 -16.42
C SER A 157 12.93 -17.28 -15.35
N LEU A 158 12.41 -17.04 -14.15
CA LEU A 158 12.41 -17.99 -13.04
C LEU A 158 11.15 -18.87 -12.99
N ALA A 159 10.24 -18.72 -13.96
CA ALA A 159 8.92 -19.35 -13.99
C ALA A 159 8.15 -19.15 -12.67
N MET A 160 8.31 -17.99 -12.06
CA MET A 160 7.74 -17.68 -10.77
C MET A 160 6.34 -17.09 -10.90
N GLU A 161 5.39 -17.65 -10.16
CA GLU A 161 4.02 -17.15 -10.14
C GLU A 161 3.96 -15.70 -9.64
N HIS A 162 3.26 -14.84 -10.37
CA HIS A 162 3.09 -13.44 -9.95
C HIS A 162 1.79 -12.81 -10.47
N HIS A 163 1.22 -11.94 -9.66
CA HIS A 163 -0.03 -11.24 -9.99
C HIS A 163 0.12 -9.74 -9.78
N THR A 164 -0.22 -8.94 -10.80
CA THR A 164 -0.33 -7.49 -10.65
C THR A 164 -1.74 -7.14 -10.21
N VAL A 165 -1.87 -6.59 -9.00
CA VAL A 165 -3.15 -6.20 -8.42
C VAL A 165 -3.39 -4.73 -8.70
N THR A 166 -4.45 -4.44 -9.46
CA THR A 166 -4.84 -3.08 -9.86
C THR A 166 -6.16 -2.64 -9.24
N ARG A 167 -6.98 -3.59 -8.74
CA ARG A 167 -8.34 -3.36 -8.26
C ARG A 167 -8.54 -3.92 -6.86
N LEU A 168 -9.27 -3.16 -6.06
CA LEU A 168 -9.53 -3.51 -4.66
C LEU A 168 -10.51 -4.68 -4.52
N ASP A 169 -11.50 -4.76 -5.39
CA ASP A 169 -12.56 -5.78 -5.37
C ASP A 169 -12.04 -7.20 -5.66
N GLU A 170 -10.94 -7.34 -6.38
CA GLU A 170 -10.29 -8.62 -6.69
C GLU A 170 -9.23 -9.00 -5.67
N PHE A 171 -8.73 -8.03 -4.91
CA PHE A 171 -7.50 -8.20 -4.15
C PHE A 171 -7.61 -9.26 -3.04
N GLU A 172 -8.72 -9.31 -2.31
CA GLU A 172 -8.90 -10.29 -1.23
C GLU A 172 -8.81 -11.72 -1.77
N PHE A 173 -9.43 -11.98 -2.93
CA PHE A 173 -9.38 -13.28 -3.58
C PHE A 173 -7.97 -13.61 -4.06
N ILE A 174 -7.32 -12.69 -4.77
CA ILE A 174 -5.96 -12.89 -5.30
C ILE A 174 -4.98 -13.15 -4.16
N ALA A 175 -4.99 -12.32 -3.10
CA ALA A 175 -4.07 -12.47 -1.98
C ALA A 175 -4.24 -13.81 -1.26
N ASP A 176 -5.47 -14.18 -0.92
CA ASP A 176 -5.72 -15.45 -0.21
C ASP A 176 -5.34 -16.67 -1.07
N ARG A 177 -5.66 -16.65 -2.36
CA ARG A 177 -5.37 -17.78 -3.27
C ARG A 177 -3.89 -17.91 -3.57
N SER A 178 -3.19 -16.81 -3.81
CA SER A 178 -1.74 -16.82 -4.05
C SER A 178 -0.97 -17.32 -2.82
N ILE A 179 -1.35 -16.89 -1.62
CA ILE A 179 -0.73 -17.38 -0.39
C ILE A 179 -0.95 -18.90 -0.22
N LYS A 180 -2.18 -19.36 -0.39
CA LYS A 180 -2.50 -20.81 -0.30
C LYS A 180 -1.77 -21.62 -1.38
N GLN A 181 -1.74 -21.11 -2.60
CA GLN A 181 -0.99 -21.74 -3.69
C GLN A 181 0.49 -21.86 -3.32
N ALA A 182 1.14 -20.76 -2.91
CA ALA A 182 2.55 -20.79 -2.52
C ALA A 182 2.83 -21.86 -1.44
N ILE A 183 1.99 -21.93 -0.40
CA ILE A 183 2.14 -22.89 0.70
C ILE A 183 1.94 -24.34 0.21
N THR A 184 0.94 -24.59 -0.63
CA THR A 184 0.62 -25.96 -1.08
C THR A 184 1.57 -26.47 -2.16
N THR A 185 2.03 -25.60 -3.04
CA THR A 185 2.99 -25.96 -4.10
C THR A 185 4.45 -25.86 -3.65
N GLN A 186 4.69 -25.29 -2.46
CA GLN A 186 6.03 -24.99 -1.94
C GLN A 186 6.86 -24.19 -2.95
N ALA A 187 6.25 -23.13 -3.50
CA ALA A 187 6.87 -22.27 -4.50
C ALA A 187 6.73 -20.79 -4.12
N PRO A 188 7.69 -19.94 -4.49
CA PRO A 188 7.57 -18.50 -4.25
C PRO A 188 6.48 -17.87 -5.11
N VAL A 189 5.84 -16.80 -4.60
CA VAL A 189 4.84 -15.98 -5.30
C VAL A 189 5.09 -14.50 -5.07
N ALA A 190 4.88 -13.67 -6.08
CA ALA A 190 4.92 -12.22 -5.97
C ALA A 190 3.55 -11.59 -6.23
N LEU A 191 3.08 -10.78 -5.28
CA LEU A 191 1.91 -9.91 -5.42
C LEU A 191 2.38 -8.48 -5.67
N ILE A 192 2.22 -7.99 -6.89
CA ILE A 192 2.68 -6.68 -7.33
C ILE A 192 1.54 -5.69 -7.11
N LEU A 193 1.73 -4.78 -6.15
CA LEU A 193 0.73 -3.78 -5.77
C LEU A 193 0.87 -2.54 -6.66
N SER A 194 0.00 -2.43 -7.66
CA SER A 194 0.02 -1.33 -8.63
C SER A 194 -0.27 0.03 -7.96
N PRO A 195 0.25 1.15 -8.51
CA PRO A 195 -0.18 2.49 -8.13
C PRO A 195 -1.69 2.72 -8.26
N LEU A 196 -2.38 2.03 -9.17
CA LEU A 196 -3.85 2.08 -9.28
C LEU A 196 -4.56 1.56 -8.04
N LEU A 197 -3.96 0.58 -7.35
CA LEU A 197 -4.48 0.03 -6.11
C LEU A 197 -4.08 0.88 -4.89
N THR A 198 -2.81 1.27 -4.83
CA THR A 198 -2.20 1.84 -3.62
C THR A 198 -2.29 3.37 -3.56
N GLY A 199 -2.61 4.03 -4.68
CA GLY A 199 -2.50 5.48 -4.84
C GLY A 199 -1.07 5.94 -5.19
N GLY A 200 -0.10 5.04 -5.19
CA GLY A 200 1.30 5.35 -5.48
C GLY A 200 1.98 6.21 -4.42
N LYS A 201 3.11 6.81 -4.78
CA LYS A 201 3.83 7.73 -3.90
C LYS A 201 3.27 9.14 -4.07
N VAL A 202 2.80 9.74 -2.99
CA VAL A 202 2.31 11.12 -2.95
C VAL A 202 3.49 12.09 -2.87
N PHE A 203 3.40 13.20 -3.63
CA PHE A 203 4.29 14.34 -3.47
C PHE A 203 3.90 15.13 -2.21
N ASP A 204 4.79 15.20 -1.24
CA ASP A 204 4.69 16.22 -0.20
C ASP A 204 5.05 17.57 -0.85
N LYS A 205 4.13 18.53 -0.87
CA LYS A 205 4.38 19.90 -1.33
C LYS A 205 5.21 20.65 -0.32
#